data_b0316d93527e8a886902f5a91e2cbace
#
_entry.id   b0316d93527e8a886902f5a91e2cbace
#
_cell.length_a   1.000
_cell.length_b   1.000
_cell.length_c   1.000
_cell.angle_alpha   90.00
_cell.angle_beta   90.00
_cell.angle_gamma   90.00
#
_symmetry.space_group_name_H-M   'P 1'
#
loop_
_entity.id
_entity.type
_entity.pdbx_description
1 polymer ?
#
loop_
_entity_poly.entity_id
_entity_poly.type
_entity_poly.pdbx_seq_one_letter_code
_entity_poly.pdbx_strand_id
1 'polypeptide(L)'
;MAYENILVETRGRVGLITLNRPKALNALNDALMDELGLALKAFDADEGIGAIVLTGSEKAFAAGADIGMMATYSYMDVFKGDYITRNWETVRQIRKPIIAAVAGFALGGGCELAMMCDIIFAADTAKFGQPEIKLGVLPGAGGTQRLPRAVSKAKAMDMCLTARFMDAEEAERAGLVSRILPADKLLDEAIAAATTIAEFSLPAVMMVKEAVNRAYETTLSEGGHFERRLFHSAFATEDQKEGMAAFVEKRKPVFKHR
;
A
#
# COMPACT_ATOMS: atom_id res chain seq x y z
N MET A 1 -20.65 -9.43 -2.51
CA MET A 1 -21.27 -8.09 -2.69
C MET A 1 -20.79 -7.55 -4.03
N ALA A 2 -21.65 -6.84 -4.76
CA ALA A 2 -21.19 -6.13 -5.96
C ALA A 2 -20.63 -4.77 -5.51
N TYR A 3 -19.41 -4.46 -5.92
CA TYR A 3 -18.76 -3.16 -5.69
C TYR A 3 -19.04 -2.27 -6.90
N GLU A 4 -19.17 -0.95 -6.69
CA GLU A 4 -19.44 0.02 -7.75
C GLU A 4 -18.17 0.80 -8.14
N ASN A 5 -17.29 1.06 -7.16
CA ASN A 5 -16.12 1.92 -7.32
C ASN A 5 -14.80 1.15 -7.39
N ILE A 6 -14.82 -0.15 -7.20
CA ILE A 6 -13.66 -1.03 -7.32
C ILE A 6 -14.01 -2.32 -8.05
N LEU A 7 -13.01 -2.95 -8.67
CA LEU A 7 -13.10 -4.33 -9.16
C LEU A 7 -12.27 -5.22 -8.24
N VAL A 8 -12.80 -6.39 -7.89
CA VAL A 8 -12.16 -7.34 -6.98
C VAL A 8 -12.06 -8.70 -7.64
N GLU A 9 -10.85 -9.22 -7.73
CA GLU A 9 -10.54 -10.51 -8.33
C GLU A 9 -9.60 -11.31 -7.43
N THR A 10 -9.55 -12.63 -7.64
CA THR A 10 -8.55 -13.51 -7.02
C THR A 10 -7.72 -14.17 -8.13
N ARG A 11 -6.41 -14.10 -8.01
CA ARG A 11 -5.43 -14.72 -8.90
C ARG A 11 -4.56 -15.72 -8.14
N GLY A 12 -4.96 -16.99 -8.08
CA GLY A 12 -4.33 -17.96 -7.17
C GLY A 12 -4.48 -17.53 -5.71
N ARG A 13 -3.37 -17.31 -5.04
CA ARG A 13 -3.35 -16.82 -3.64
C ARG A 13 -3.16 -15.29 -3.54
N VAL A 14 -3.41 -14.55 -4.61
CA VAL A 14 -3.30 -13.09 -4.65
C VAL A 14 -4.68 -12.47 -4.78
N GLY A 15 -5.03 -11.58 -3.86
CA GLY A 15 -6.17 -10.69 -3.98
C GLY A 15 -5.82 -9.49 -4.86
N LEU A 16 -6.58 -9.23 -5.91
CA LEU A 16 -6.40 -8.06 -6.80
C LEU A 16 -7.57 -7.10 -6.62
N ILE A 17 -7.25 -5.85 -6.30
CA ILE A 17 -8.23 -4.76 -6.22
C ILE A 17 -7.84 -3.69 -7.24
N THR A 18 -8.77 -3.34 -8.13
CA THR A 18 -8.59 -2.26 -9.10
C THR A 18 -9.55 -1.12 -8.78
N LEU A 19 -9.02 0.07 -8.55
CA LEU A 19 -9.82 1.28 -8.39
C LEU A 19 -10.54 1.58 -9.71
N ASN A 20 -11.86 1.80 -9.67
CA ASN A 20 -12.69 1.84 -10.86
C ASN A 20 -13.67 3.03 -10.88
N ARG A 21 -13.11 4.24 -10.78
CA ARG A 21 -13.81 5.50 -11.07
C ARG A 21 -13.15 6.23 -12.26
N PRO A 22 -13.11 5.65 -13.47
CA PRO A 22 -12.28 6.16 -14.58
C PRO A 22 -12.66 7.56 -15.03
N LYS A 23 -13.94 7.95 -14.92
CA LYS A 23 -14.42 9.31 -15.25
C LYS A 23 -13.88 10.40 -14.32
N ALA A 24 -13.48 10.01 -13.11
CA ALA A 24 -12.91 10.89 -12.10
C ALA A 24 -11.42 10.63 -11.86
N LEU A 25 -10.71 9.94 -12.79
CA LEU A 25 -9.32 9.52 -12.62
C LEU A 25 -9.07 8.84 -11.25
N ASN A 26 -10.01 8.00 -10.83
CA ASN A 26 -10.00 7.29 -9.55
C ASN A 26 -9.92 8.22 -8.32
N ALA A 27 -10.47 9.43 -8.40
CA ALA A 27 -10.57 10.32 -7.22
C ALA A 27 -11.26 9.58 -6.05
N LEU A 28 -10.64 9.69 -4.88
CA LEU A 28 -11.02 8.94 -3.69
C LEU A 28 -12.14 9.68 -2.95
N ASN A 29 -13.31 9.05 -2.89
CA ASN A 29 -14.45 9.48 -2.09
C ASN A 29 -14.78 8.42 -1.02
N ASP A 30 -15.69 8.75 -0.11
CA ASP A 30 -16.07 7.87 1.00
C ASP A 30 -16.55 6.50 0.50
N ALA A 31 -17.39 6.46 -0.54
CA ALA A 31 -17.92 5.20 -1.08
C ALA A 31 -16.80 4.29 -1.60
N LEU A 32 -15.84 4.83 -2.35
CA LEU A 32 -14.69 4.05 -2.83
C LEU A 32 -13.84 3.56 -1.65
N MET A 33 -13.56 4.42 -0.66
CA MET A 33 -12.73 4.05 0.49
C MET A 33 -13.43 3.04 1.40
N ASP A 34 -14.75 3.10 1.54
CA ASP A 34 -15.53 2.10 2.27
C ASP A 34 -15.49 0.75 1.55
N GLU A 35 -15.71 0.72 0.24
CA GLU A 35 -15.60 -0.50 -0.58
C GLU A 35 -14.19 -1.10 -0.54
N LEU A 36 -13.16 -0.26 -0.68
CA LEU A 36 -11.75 -0.68 -0.58
C LEU A 36 -11.49 -1.31 0.79
N GLY A 37 -11.93 -0.66 1.86
CA GLY A 37 -11.78 -1.17 3.23
C GLY A 37 -12.47 -2.52 3.44
N LEU A 38 -13.67 -2.71 2.89
CA LEU A 38 -14.38 -3.99 2.94
C LEU A 38 -13.65 -5.10 2.17
N ALA A 39 -13.20 -4.81 0.95
CA ALA A 39 -12.46 -5.78 0.13
C ALA A 39 -11.12 -6.18 0.76
N LEU A 40 -10.38 -5.21 1.29
CA LEU A 40 -9.11 -5.45 1.99
C LEU A 40 -9.30 -6.34 3.21
N LYS A 41 -10.29 -6.05 4.06
CA LYS A 41 -10.61 -6.88 5.25
C LYS A 41 -11.05 -8.30 4.84
N ALA A 42 -11.81 -8.44 3.76
CA ALA A 42 -12.20 -9.74 3.25
C ALA A 42 -10.97 -10.57 2.82
N PHE A 43 -10.04 -9.97 2.07
CA PHE A 43 -8.80 -10.65 1.70
C PHE A 43 -7.87 -10.91 2.88
N ASP A 44 -7.83 -10.02 3.88
CA ASP A 44 -7.00 -10.24 5.07
C ASP A 44 -7.51 -11.43 5.91
N ALA A 45 -8.84 -11.64 5.95
CA ALA A 45 -9.47 -12.75 6.65
C ALA A 45 -9.46 -14.08 5.88
N ASP A 46 -9.29 -14.06 4.55
CA ASP A 46 -9.34 -15.26 3.71
C ASP A 46 -8.02 -16.04 3.77
N GLU A 47 -8.00 -17.23 4.33
CA GLU A 47 -6.81 -18.11 4.43
C GLU A 47 -6.24 -18.51 3.07
N GLY A 48 -7.05 -18.46 2.01
CA GLY A 48 -6.63 -18.71 0.64
C GLY A 48 -5.74 -17.59 0.06
N ILE A 49 -5.76 -16.39 0.62
CA ILE A 49 -5.01 -15.22 0.14
C ILE A 49 -3.74 -15.03 0.98
N GLY A 50 -2.60 -14.86 0.32
CA GLY A 50 -1.29 -14.61 0.97
C GLY A 50 -0.76 -13.19 0.77
N ALA A 51 -1.17 -12.49 -0.29
CA ALA A 51 -0.78 -11.12 -0.59
C ALA A 51 -1.87 -10.40 -1.40
N ILE A 52 -1.83 -9.07 -1.44
CA ILE A 52 -2.81 -8.23 -2.12
C ILE A 52 -2.09 -7.31 -3.11
N VAL A 53 -2.67 -7.11 -4.29
CA VAL A 53 -2.27 -6.08 -5.26
C VAL A 53 -3.38 -5.04 -5.33
N LEU A 54 -3.02 -3.77 -5.20
CA LEU A 54 -3.89 -2.62 -5.39
C LEU A 54 -3.43 -1.83 -6.61
N THR A 55 -4.30 -1.59 -7.56
CA THR A 55 -3.99 -0.86 -8.79
C THR A 55 -5.12 0.08 -9.19
N GLY A 56 -4.88 0.88 -10.23
CA GLY A 56 -5.86 1.74 -10.85
C GLY A 56 -5.93 1.52 -12.36
N SER A 57 -6.00 2.61 -13.12
CA SER A 57 -5.94 2.58 -14.58
C SER A 57 -4.56 3.03 -15.08
N GLU A 58 -4.28 2.82 -16.37
CA GLU A 58 -3.05 3.35 -17.00
C GLU A 58 -2.92 4.88 -16.88
N LYS A 59 -4.04 5.62 -16.84
CA LYS A 59 -4.04 7.08 -16.74
C LYS A 59 -3.84 7.57 -15.31
N ALA A 60 -4.37 6.85 -14.35
CA ALA A 60 -4.27 7.20 -12.95
C ALA A 60 -4.44 5.98 -12.04
N PHE A 61 -3.52 5.82 -11.12
CA PHE A 61 -3.75 5.03 -9.93
C PHE A 61 -4.88 5.68 -9.13
N ALA A 62 -4.67 6.91 -8.66
CA ALA A 62 -5.70 7.78 -8.08
C ALA A 62 -5.22 9.25 -8.11
N ALA A 63 -6.06 10.15 -8.64
CA ALA A 63 -5.68 11.56 -8.83
C ALA A 63 -5.91 12.45 -7.59
N GLY A 64 -6.20 11.87 -6.43
CA GLY A 64 -6.39 12.57 -5.17
C GLY A 64 -7.75 12.31 -4.53
N ALA A 65 -8.07 13.06 -3.47
CA ALA A 65 -9.41 13.07 -2.89
C ALA A 65 -10.42 13.72 -3.84
N ASP A 66 -11.69 13.37 -3.67
CA ASP A 66 -12.78 13.96 -4.45
C ASP A 66 -13.09 15.38 -3.95
N ILE A 67 -12.50 16.38 -4.63
CA ILE A 67 -12.57 17.79 -4.24
C ILE A 67 -14.00 18.32 -4.30
N GLY A 68 -14.84 17.81 -5.22
CA GLY A 68 -16.24 18.23 -5.32
C GLY A 68 -17.01 17.95 -4.02
N MET A 69 -16.73 16.86 -3.37
CA MET A 69 -17.30 16.50 -2.08
C MET A 69 -16.70 17.35 -0.95
N MET A 70 -15.38 17.53 -0.93
CA MET A 70 -14.68 18.25 0.13
C MET A 70 -15.01 19.76 0.15
N ALA A 71 -15.30 20.35 -1.00
CA ALA A 71 -15.52 21.78 -1.13
C ALA A 71 -16.69 22.33 -0.28
N THR A 72 -17.60 21.46 0.15
CA THR A 72 -18.76 21.81 0.97
C THR A 72 -18.54 21.61 2.46
N TYR A 73 -17.43 21.01 2.87
CA TYR A 73 -17.19 20.65 4.28
C TYR A 73 -16.75 21.86 5.11
N SER A 74 -17.36 22.01 6.28
CA SER A 74 -16.89 22.87 7.35
C SER A 74 -15.90 22.11 8.25
N TYR A 75 -15.19 22.85 9.13
CA TYR A 75 -14.37 22.22 10.18
C TYR A 75 -15.17 21.19 11.00
N MET A 76 -16.40 21.53 11.38
CA MET A 76 -17.21 20.64 12.22
C MET A 76 -17.67 19.39 11.48
N ASP A 77 -17.85 19.45 10.16
CA ASP A 77 -18.20 18.27 9.36
C ASP A 77 -17.03 17.27 9.34
N VAL A 78 -15.81 17.74 9.05
CA VAL A 78 -14.61 16.88 9.03
C VAL A 78 -14.23 16.38 10.42
N PHE A 79 -14.37 17.21 11.47
CA PHE A 79 -14.03 16.86 12.84
C PHE A 79 -15.00 15.80 13.41
N LYS A 80 -16.31 16.03 13.31
CA LYS A 80 -17.33 15.09 13.80
C LYS A 80 -17.44 13.82 12.97
N GLY A 81 -17.21 13.93 11.66
CA GLY A 81 -17.24 12.82 10.73
C GLY A 81 -15.98 11.95 10.78
N ASP A 82 -14.97 12.31 11.59
CA ASP A 82 -13.67 11.65 11.66
C ASP A 82 -13.08 11.40 10.26
N TYR A 83 -13.19 12.45 9.41
CA TYR A 83 -12.81 12.38 8.01
C TYR A 83 -11.35 11.93 7.85
N ILE A 84 -11.07 11.09 6.89
CA ILE A 84 -9.83 10.35 6.68
C ILE A 84 -9.67 9.17 7.66
N THR A 85 -9.64 9.37 8.98
CA THR A 85 -9.39 8.29 9.96
C THR A 85 -10.44 7.18 9.83
N ARG A 86 -11.70 7.55 9.59
CA ARG A 86 -12.85 6.64 9.55
C ARG A 86 -12.66 5.44 8.61
N ASN A 87 -12.14 5.64 7.42
CA ASN A 87 -12.06 4.57 6.41
C ASN A 87 -10.71 4.46 5.68
N TRP A 88 -9.93 5.54 5.52
CA TRP A 88 -8.64 5.49 4.83
C TRP A 88 -7.60 4.70 5.64
N GLU A 89 -7.61 4.80 6.96
CA GLU A 89 -6.68 4.09 7.85
C GLU A 89 -6.84 2.56 7.80
N THR A 90 -7.92 2.03 7.21
CA THR A 90 -8.13 0.58 7.05
C THR A 90 -6.98 -0.10 6.32
N VAL A 91 -6.37 0.56 5.32
CA VAL A 91 -5.22 0.01 4.56
C VAL A 91 -4.06 -0.37 5.49
N ARG A 92 -3.80 0.46 6.51
CA ARG A 92 -2.73 0.24 7.50
C ARG A 92 -3.03 -0.89 8.51
N GLN A 93 -4.29 -1.28 8.63
CA GLN A 93 -4.71 -2.33 9.56
C GLN A 93 -4.57 -3.73 8.96
N ILE A 94 -4.35 -3.84 7.66
CA ILE A 94 -4.23 -5.10 6.94
C ILE A 94 -2.90 -5.76 7.28
N ARG A 95 -2.94 -7.01 7.70
CA ARG A 95 -1.76 -7.77 8.12
C ARG A 95 -1.01 -8.40 6.96
N LYS A 96 -1.71 -8.75 5.88
CA LYS A 96 -1.11 -9.30 4.67
C LYS A 96 -0.42 -8.20 3.87
N PRO A 97 0.68 -8.49 3.16
CA PRO A 97 1.35 -7.51 2.32
C PRO A 97 0.46 -6.98 1.20
N ILE A 98 0.57 -5.67 0.95
CA ILE A 98 -0.11 -4.98 -0.13
C ILE A 98 0.93 -4.35 -1.05
N ILE A 99 0.89 -4.70 -2.34
CA ILE A 99 1.69 -4.07 -3.39
C ILE A 99 0.81 -3.06 -4.13
N ALA A 100 1.20 -1.78 -4.14
CA ALA A 100 0.61 -0.79 -5.02
C ALA A 100 1.26 -0.86 -6.40
N ALA A 101 0.49 -1.17 -7.44
CA ALA A 101 0.90 -1.12 -8.84
C ALA A 101 0.41 0.20 -9.44
N VAL A 102 1.31 1.18 -9.54
CA VAL A 102 1.01 2.58 -9.84
C VAL A 102 1.34 2.92 -11.28
N ALA A 103 0.34 3.21 -12.10
CA ALA A 103 0.49 3.80 -13.42
C ALA A 103 -0.15 5.19 -13.47
N GLY A 104 0.36 6.09 -14.32
CA GLY A 104 -0.15 7.44 -14.47
C GLY A 104 -0.11 8.23 -13.16
N PHE A 105 -1.17 8.95 -12.84
CA PHE A 105 -1.20 9.85 -11.69
C PHE A 105 -1.45 9.14 -10.35
N ALA A 106 -0.59 9.37 -9.39
CA ALA A 106 -0.78 9.11 -7.96
C ALA A 106 -0.56 10.44 -7.22
N LEU A 107 -1.62 11.22 -7.04
CA LEU A 107 -1.54 12.59 -6.54
C LEU A 107 -2.32 12.76 -5.24
N GLY A 108 -1.81 13.61 -4.35
CA GLY A 108 -2.47 13.90 -3.08
C GLY A 108 -2.85 12.63 -2.33
N GLY A 109 -4.13 12.49 -1.99
CA GLY A 109 -4.65 11.28 -1.36
C GLY A 109 -4.33 9.99 -2.11
N GLY A 110 -4.20 10.02 -3.45
CA GLY A 110 -3.78 8.87 -4.24
C GLY A 110 -2.31 8.49 -4.01
N CYS A 111 -1.42 9.47 -3.86
CA CYS A 111 -0.04 9.24 -3.45
C CYS A 111 0.03 8.76 -1.99
N GLU A 112 -0.81 9.29 -1.12
CA GLU A 112 -0.92 8.86 0.27
C GLU A 112 -1.40 7.41 0.37
N LEU A 113 -2.39 7.02 -0.43
CA LEU A 113 -2.88 5.64 -0.52
C LEU A 113 -1.77 4.68 -1.00
N ALA A 114 -1.01 5.05 -2.03
CA ALA A 114 0.13 4.26 -2.48
C ALA A 114 1.18 4.09 -1.37
N MET A 115 1.49 5.16 -0.61
CA MET A 115 2.42 5.11 0.52
C MET A 115 1.89 4.36 1.75
N MET A 116 0.59 4.08 1.84
CA MET A 116 0.04 3.19 2.87
C MET A 116 0.24 1.72 2.55
N CYS A 117 0.49 1.38 1.29
CA CYS A 117 0.87 0.03 0.89
C CYS A 117 2.32 -0.29 1.29
N ASP A 118 2.66 -1.57 1.33
CA ASP A 118 3.98 -2.02 1.79
C ASP A 118 5.07 -1.88 0.73
N ILE A 119 4.71 -2.02 -0.54
CA ILE A 119 5.62 -1.94 -1.68
C ILE A 119 4.96 -1.13 -2.79
N ILE A 120 5.70 -0.24 -3.44
CA ILE A 120 5.22 0.47 -4.63
C ILE A 120 6.02 0.01 -5.84
N PHE A 121 5.33 -0.56 -6.83
CA PHE A 121 5.83 -0.74 -8.19
C PHE A 121 5.22 0.34 -9.07
N ALA A 122 6.04 0.98 -9.88
CA ALA A 122 5.60 2.08 -10.75
C ALA A 122 5.76 1.71 -12.23
N ALA A 123 4.78 2.08 -13.03
CA ALA A 123 5.01 2.19 -14.46
C ALA A 123 5.99 3.34 -14.75
N ASP A 124 6.71 3.27 -15.87
CA ASP A 124 7.54 4.35 -16.38
C ASP A 124 6.76 5.66 -16.60
N THR A 125 5.44 5.56 -16.79
CA THR A 125 4.51 6.68 -16.94
C THR A 125 4.06 7.29 -15.61
N ALA A 126 4.39 6.69 -14.46
CA ALA A 126 3.88 7.11 -13.16
C ALA A 126 4.36 8.52 -12.75
N LYS A 127 3.45 9.27 -12.13
CA LYS A 127 3.72 10.60 -11.56
C LYS A 127 3.18 10.65 -10.14
N PHE A 128 4.04 10.97 -9.20
CA PHE A 128 3.72 11.13 -7.78
C PHE A 128 3.72 12.60 -7.39
N GLY A 129 2.83 13.01 -6.49
CA GLY A 129 2.80 14.39 -6.02
C GLY A 129 1.88 14.63 -4.83
N GLN A 130 2.13 15.75 -4.13
CA GLN A 130 1.29 16.24 -3.02
C GLN A 130 0.88 17.70 -3.32
N PRO A 131 -0.11 17.89 -4.23
CA PRO A 131 -0.46 19.23 -4.72
C PRO A 131 -1.50 19.96 -3.87
N GLU A 132 -1.79 19.50 -2.66
CA GLU A 132 -2.86 20.00 -1.78
C GLU A 132 -2.74 21.49 -1.48
N ILE A 133 -1.51 22.03 -1.47
CA ILE A 133 -1.26 23.44 -1.24
C ILE A 133 -1.98 24.36 -2.27
N LYS A 134 -2.22 23.85 -3.49
CA LYS A 134 -2.99 24.57 -4.51
C LYS A 134 -4.47 24.77 -4.13
N LEU A 135 -4.96 23.98 -3.19
CA LEU A 135 -6.33 24.01 -2.69
C LEU A 135 -6.44 24.72 -1.33
N GLY A 136 -5.32 25.26 -0.81
CA GLY A 136 -5.29 25.92 0.49
C GLY A 136 -5.33 24.96 1.67
N VAL A 137 -5.00 23.66 1.45
CA VAL A 137 -4.92 22.63 2.48
C VAL A 137 -3.56 21.94 2.44
N LEU A 138 -3.30 21.05 3.39
CA LEU A 138 -2.11 20.20 3.44
C LEU A 138 -2.51 18.75 3.19
N PRO A 139 -1.55 17.84 2.89
CA PRO A 139 -1.80 16.41 2.83
C PRO A 139 -2.41 15.91 4.15
N GLY A 140 -3.58 15.26 4.08
CA GLY A 140 -4.38 14.91 5.25
C GLY A 140 -4.34 13.43 5.64
N ALA A 141 -3.92 12.55 4.69
CA ALA A 141 -3.88 11.11 4.91
C ALA A 141 -2.46 10.57 5.17
N GLY A 142 -1.59 11.42 5.72
CA GLY A 142 -0.24 11.06 6.16
C GLY A 142 0.88 11.40 5.19
N GLY A 143 0.63 12.14 4.11
CA GLY A 143 1.64 12.53 3.13
C GLY A 143 2.79 13.32 3.76
N THR A 144 2.51 14.26 4.65
CA THR A 144 3.54 15.02 5.37
C THR A 144 4.40 14.16 6.31
N GLN A 145 3.97 12.95 6.63
CA GLN A 145 4.66 12.03 7.54
C GLN A 145 5.36 10.91 6.79
N ARG A 146 4.68 10.27 5.79
CA ARG A 146 5.23 9.14 5.04
C ARG A 146 6.22 9.59 3.98
N LEU A 147 5.91 10.67 3.24
CA LEU A 147 6.79 11.12 2.17
C LEU A 147 8.22 11.45 2.66
N PRO A 148 8.42 12.26 3.73
CA PRO A 148 9.79 12.56 4.21
C PRO A 148 10.52 11.35 4.83
N ARG A 149 9.81 10.28 5.16
CA ARG A 149 10.40 9.01 5.59
C ARG A 149 10.82 8.13 4.42
N ALA A 150 10.11 8.23 3.29
CA ALA A 150 10.42 7.47 2.08
C ALA A 150 11.53 8.15 1.26
N VAL A 151 11.42 9.49 1.07
CA VAL A 151 12.39 10.21 0.25
C VAL A 151 13.28 11.15 1.09
N SER A 152 13.55 12.24 1.11
CA SER A 152 14.25 13.11 2.06
C SER A 152 13.36 14.29 2.45
N LYS A 153 13.65 14.92 3.58
CA LYS A 153 12.96 16.14 3.99
C LYS A 153 12.97 17.22 2.88
N ALA A 154 14.11 17.39 2.19
CA ALA A 154 14.25 18.39 1.14
C ALA A 154 13.31 18.12 -0.04
N LYS A 155 13.26 16.86 -0.53
CA LYS A 155 12.35 16.49 -1.62
C LYS A 155 10.88 16.55 -1.20
N ALA A 156 10.55 16.10 0.01
CA ALA A 156 9.19 16.18 0.51
C ALA A 156 8.70 17.64 0.64
N MET A 157 9.55 18.55 1.17
CA MET A 157 9.23 19.97 1.24
C MET A 157 9.05 20.60 -0.14
N ASP A 158 9.94 20.28 -1.09
CA ASP A 158 9.83 20.76 -2.46
C ASP A 158 8.51 20.32 -3.10
N MET A 159 8.15 19.04 -3.02
CA MET A 159 6.89 18.52 -3.55
C MET A 159 5.65 19.15 -2.89
N CYS A 160 5.63 19.22 -1.56
CA CYS A 160 4.47 19.73 -0.82
C CYS A 160 4.29 21.25 -0.95
N LEU A 161 5.39 22.03 -1.04
CA LEU A 161 5.32 23.50 -1.07
C LEU A 161 5.23 24.08 -2.48
N THR A 162 5.81 23.40 -3.48
CA THR A 162 5.76 23.85 -4.87
C THR A 162 4.66 23.14 -5.69
N ALA A 163 4.10 22.08 -5.12
CA ALA A 163 3.15 21.19 -5.79
C ALA A 163 3.68 20.58 -7.10
N ARG A 164 5.02 20.42 -7.22
CA ARG A 164 5.61 19.72 -8.35
C ARG A 164 5.38 18.22 -8.26
N PHE A 165 5.45 17.57 -9.40
CA PHE A 165 5.36 16.11 -9.47
C PHE A 165 6.77 15.50 -9.57
N MET A 166 6.89 14.29 -9.07
CA MET A 166 8.04 13.41 -9.16
C MET A 166 7.69 12.31 -10.16
N ASP A 167 8.55 12.08 -11.16
CA ASP A 167 8.38 10.96 -12.08
C ASP A 167 8.84 9.63 -11.48
N ALA A 168 8.62 8.54 -12.22
CA ALA A 168 8.97 7.20 -11.76
C ALA A 168 10.45 7.05 -11.46
N GLU A 169 11.33 7.59 -12.32
CA GLU A 169 12.79 7.49 -12.15
C GLU A 169 13.26 8.27 -10.92
N GLU A 170 12.75 9.49 -10.71
CA GLU A 170 13.08 10.27 -9.53
C GLU A 170 12.54 9.57 -8.27
N ALA A 171 11.34 9.00 -8.33
CA ALA A 171 10.70 8.30 -7.20
C ALA A 171 11.49 7.04 -6.78
N GLU A 172 12.00 6.28 -7.74
CA GLU A 172 12.86 5.11 -7.47
C GLU A 172 14.20 5.56 -6.87
N ARG A 173 14.91 6.49 -7.50
CA ARG A 173 16.18 7.00 -6.97
C ARG A 173 16.05 7.64 -5.58
N ALA A 174 14.89 8.18 -5.27
CA ALA A 174 14.60 8.78 -3.96
C ALA A 174 14.18 7.78 -2.89
N GLY A 175 13.84 6.54 -3.26
CA GLY A 175 13.44 5.47 -2.33
C GLY A 175 11.92 5.35 -2.11
N LEU A 176 11.09 6.07 -2.87
CA LEU A 176 9.63 5.94 -2.81
C LEU A 176 9.14 4.69 -3.54
N VAL A 177 9.73 4.38 -4.68
CA VAL A 177 9.36 3.27 -5.56
C VAL A 177 10.41 2.17 -5.48
N SER A 178 9.96 0.93 -5.39
CA SER A 178 10.83 -0.25 -5.30
C SER A 178 11.29 -0.75 -6.67
N ARG A 179 10.44 -0.64 -7.70
CA ARG A 179 10.74 -1.08 -9.08
C ARG A 179 10.03 -0.19 -10.09
N ILE A 180 10.70 0.09 -11.21
CA ILE A 180 10.09 0.70 -12.39
C ILE A 180 9.92 -0.39 -13.45
N LEU A 181 8.77 -0.40 -14.09
CA LEU A 181 8.38 -1.40 -15.08
C LEU A 181 7.74 -0.71 -16.29
N PRO A 182 7.82 -1.29 -17.50
CA PRO A 182 6.99 -0.85 -18.61
C PRO A 182 5.50 -0.91 -18.22
N ALA A 183 4.72 0.07 -18.66
CA ALA A 183 3.31 0.17 -18.24
C ALA A 183 2.50 -1.10 -18.56
N ASP A 184 2.76 -1.75 -19.70
CA ASP A 184 2.11 -3.01 -20.12
C ASP A 184 2.55 -4.24 -19.32
N LYS A 185 3.61 -4.16 -18.51
CA LYS A 185 4.13 -5.24 -17.66
C LYS A 185 3.84 -5.04 -16.17
N LEU A 186 3.45 -3.85 -15.79
CA LEU A 186 3.32 -3.46 -14.38
C LEU A 186 2.44 -4.42 -13.57
N LEU A 187 1.24 -4.70 -14.08
CA LEU A 187 0.27 -5.53 -13.33
C LEU A 187 0.74 -6.97 -13.22
N ASP A 188 1.23 -7.56 -14.30
CA ASP A 188 1.72 -8.94 -14.32
C ASP A 188 2.91 -9.13 -13.38
N GLU A 189 3.84 -8.18 -13.35
CA GLU A 189 5.00 -8.22 -12.46
C GLU A 189 4.61 -8.01 -10.98
N ALA A 190 3.62 -7.14 -10.72
CA ALA A 190 3.08 -6.98 -9.36
C ALA A 190 2.40 -8.26 -8.86
N ILE A 191 1.61 -8.92 -9.72
CA ILE A 191 0.98 -10.21 -9.41
C ILE A 191 2.04 -11.30 -9.20
N ALA A 192 3.08 -11.36 -10.04
CA ALA A 192 4.16 -12.33 -9.90
C ALA A 192 4.90 -12.16 -8.57
N ALA A 193 5.22 -10.92 -8.18
CA ALA A 193 5.82 -10.62 -6.89
C ALA A 193 4.90 -10.99 -5.71
N ALA A 194 3.61 -10.65 -5.80
CA ALA A 194 2.62 -11.02 -4.79
C ALA A 194 2.44 -12.55 -4.69
N THR A 195 2.49 -13.27 -5.81
CA THR A 195 2.47 -14.74 -5.84
C THR A 195 3.68 -15.32 -5.13
N THR A 196 4.87 -14.76 -5.38
CA THR A 196 6.09 -15.17 -4.68
C THR A 196 5.95 -14.99 -3.17
N ILE A 197 5.40 -13.85 -2.71
CA ILE A 197 5.14 -13.60 -1.29
C ILE A 197 4.13 -14.62 -0.73
N ALA A 198 3.06 -14.88 -1.47
CA ALA A 198 1.99 -15.78 -1.05
C ALA A 198 2.41 -17.27 -1.00
N GLU A 199 3.54 -17.65 -1.62
CA GLU A 199 4.13 -18.98 -1.52
C GLU A 199 4.96 -19.18 -0.24
N PHE A 200 5.35 -18.11 0.46
CA PHE A 200 6.07 -18.20 1.73
C PHE A 200 5.12 -18.44 2.91
N SER A 201 5.70 -18.79 4.06
CA SER A 201 4.95 -18.93 5.31
C SER A 201 4.21 -17.65 5.66
N LEU A 202 2.88 -17.69 5.65
CA LEU A 202 2.06 -16.51 5.91
C LEU A 202 2.32 -15.87 7.29
N PRO A 203 2.47 -16.66 8.40
CA PRO A 203 2.88 -16.08 9.69
C PRO A 203 4.21 -15.34 9.61
N ALA A 204 5.22 -15.90 8.94
CA ALA A 204 6.53 -15.26 8.81
C ALA A 204 6.43 -13.97 7.97
N VAL A 205 5.68 -13.98 6.87
CA VAL A 205 5.42 -12.79 6.02
C VAL A 205 4.76 -11.67 6.82
N MET A 206 3.74 -11.99 7.62
CA MET A 206 3.07 -11.00 8.49
C MET A 206 4.03 -10.44 9.56
N MET A 207 4.85 -11.29 10.18
CA MET A 207 5.86 -10.88 11.16
C MET A 207 6.90 -9.93 10.55
N VAL A 208 7.36 -10.22 9.32
CA VAL A 208 8.30 -9.34 8.60
C VAL A 208 7.67 -7.98 8.33
N LYS A 209 6.44 -7.93 7.81
CA LYS A 209 5.71 -6.68 7.59
C LYS A 209 5.60 -5.87 8.89
N GLU A 210 5.20 -6.50 9.98
CA GLU A 210 5.04 -5.84 11.28
C GLU A 210 6.39 -5.31 11.81
N ALA A 211 7.46 -6.10 11.71
CA ALA A 211 8.79 -5.71 12.16
C ALA A 211 9.36 -4.53 11.35
N VAL A 212 9.22 -4.55 10.02
CA VAL A 212 9.68 -3.46 9.15
C VAL A 212 8.90 -2.18 9.41
N ASN A 213 7.57 -2.25 9.55
CA ASN A 213 6.75 -1.08 9.88
C ASN A 213 7.12 -0.50 11.27
N ARG A 214 7.50 -1.34 12.23
CA ARG A 214 7.94 -0.89 13.56
C ARG A 214 9.18 0.01 13.51
N ALA A 215 10.04 -0.13 12.51
CA ALA A 215 11.24 0.70 12.37
C ALA A 215 10.93 2.20 12.20
N TYR A 216 9.74 2.54 11.72
CA TYR A 216 9.29 3.93 11.56
C TYR A 216 8.56 4.50 12.78
N GLU A 217 8.29 3.68 13.79
CA GLU A 217 7.47 4.04 14.95
C GLU A 217 8.25 4.02 16.28
N THR A 218 9.51 3.54 16.28
CA THR A 218 10.27 3.39 17.51
C THR A 218 11.77 3.62 17.33
N THR A 219 12.54 3.59 18.43
CA THR A 219 14.01 3.68 18.40
C THR A 219 14.61 2.36 17.89
N LEU A 220 15.84 2.43 17.36
CA LEU A 220 16.55 1.25 16.85
C LEU A 220 16.64 0.12 17.89
N SER A 221 16.97 0.44 19.14
CA SER A 221 17.09 -0.57 20.20
C SER A 221 15.76 -1.27 20.50
N GLU A 222 14.66 -0.52 20.61
CA GLU A 222 13.34 -1.08 20.88
C GLU A 222 12.82 -1.85 19.65
N GLY A 223 13.06 -1.34 18.44
CA GLY A 223 12.76 -2.07 17.19
C GLY A 223 13.49 -3.41 17.12
N GLY A 224 14.80 -3.43 17.47
CA GLY A 224 15.58 -4.66 17.53
C GLY A 224 15.11 -5.65 18.60
N HIS A 225 14.64 -5.16 19.75
CA HIS A 225 14.02 -6.03 20.76
C HIS A 225 12.70 -6.62 20.28
N PHE A 226 11.87 -5.82 19.61
CA PHE A 226 10.60 -6.28 19.02
C PHE A 226 10.84 -7.35 17.94
N GLU A 227 11.73 -7.09 16.98
CA GLU A 227 12.12 -8.03 15.93
C GLU A 227 12.59 -9.36 16.52
N ARG A 228 13.44 -9.33 17.54
CA ARG A 228 13.97 -10.54 18.17
C ARG A 228 12.88 -11.37 18.81
N ARG A 229 11.86 -10.76 19.40
CA ARG A 229 10.70 -11.49 19.95
C ARG A 229 9.89 -12.16 18.84
N LEU A 230 9.64 -11.46 17.73
CA LEU A 230 8.98 -12.07 16.56
C LEU A 230 9.82 -13.21 15.97
N PHE A 231 11.14 -13.02 15.84
CA PHE A 231 12.04 -14.05 15.38
C PHE A 231 11.99 -15.30 16.27
N HIS A 232 12.02 -15.14 17.60
CA HIS A 232 11.88 -16.26 18.53
C HIS A 232 10.51 -16.94 18.40
N SER A 233 9.43 -16.18 18.26
CA SER A 233 8.08 -16.73 18.13
C SER A 233 7.90 -17.55 16.84
N ALA A 234 8.61 -17.20 15.76
CA ALA A 234 8.59 -17.97 14.53
C ALA A 234 9.00 -19.43 14.73
N PHE A 235 9.87 -19.74 15.71
CA PHE A 235 10.29 -21.12 16.03
C PHE A 235 9.17 -21.99 16.62
N ALA A 236 8.04 -21.39 17.01
CA ALA A 236 6.86 -22.13 17.45
C ALA A 236 5.98 -22.60 16.28
N THR A 237 6.19 -22.09 15.05
CA THR A 237 5.37 -22.42 13.88
C THR A 237 5.76 -23.76 13.25
N GLU A 238 4.79 -24.47 12.65
CA GLU A 238 5.07 -25.66 11.85
C GLU A 238 5.90 -25.29 10.60
N ASP A 239 5.62 -24.13 10.01
CA ASP A 239 6.30 -23.66 8.81
C ASP A 239 7.79 -23.41 9.00
N GLN A 240 8.22 -22.99 10.21
CA GLN A 240 9.64 -22.84 10.52
C GLN A 240 10.34 -24.21 10.49
N LYS A 241 9.70 -25.26 11.03
CA LYS A 241 10.24 -26.61 11.02
C LYS A 241 10.36 -27.14 9.59
N GLU A 242 9.29 -26.96 8.81
CA GLU A 242 9.25 -27.35 7.40
C GLU A 242 10.31 -26.61 6.58
N GLY A 243 10.38 -25.28 6.72
CA GLY A 243 11.32 -24.46 5.95
C GLY A 243 12.78 -24.84 6.20
N MET A 244 13.17 -25.08 7.47
CA MET A 244 14.53 -25.50 7.81
C MET A 244 14.83 -26.94 7.36
N ALA A 245 13.88 -27.87 7.52
CA ALA A 245 14.03 -29.25 7.04
C ALA A 245 14.18 -29.27 5.50
N ALA A 246 13.30 -28.58 4.78
CA ALA A 246 13.37 -28.49 3.33
C ALA A 246 14.70 -27.92 2.82
N PHE A 247 15.23 -26.88 3.50
CA PHE A 247 16.55 -26.31 3.17
C PHE A 247 17.69 -27.31 3.35
N VAL A 248 17.73 -28.05 4.47
CA VAL A 248 18.75 -29.06 4.74
C VAL A 248 18.65 -30.22 3.74
N GLU A 249 17.42 -30.61 3.40
CA GLU A 249 17.13 -31.71 2.45
C GLU A 249 17.22 -31.27 0.98
N LYS A 250 17.47 -29.97 0.70
CA LYS A 250 17.57 -29.40 -0.65
C LYS A 250 16.30 -29.61 -1.50
N ARG A 251 15.13 -29.51 -0.89
CA ARG A 251 13.81 -29.57 -1.56
C ARG A 251 13.03 -28.28 -1.41
N LYS A 252 11.98 -28.09 -2.21
CA LYS A 252 11.03 -26.98 -2.03
C LYS A 252 10.22 -27.20 -0.74
N PRO A 253 10.06 -26.19 0.13
CA PRO A 253 9.19 -26.29 1.31
C PRO A 253 7.71 -26.34 0.90
N VAL A 254 6.89 -26.97 1.75
CA VAL A 254 5.43 -27.00 1.63
C VAL A 254 4.85 -26.39 2.90
N PHE A 255 4.64 -25.09 2.88
CA PHE A 255 4.12 -24.35 4.02
C PHE A 255 2.63 -24.60 4.24
N LYS A 256 2.24 -24.72 5.50
CA LYS A 256 0.85 -24.90 5.94
C LYS A 256 0.24 -23.60 6.48
N HIS A 257 1.04 -22.54 6.52
CA HIS A 257 0.67 -21.21 6.98
C HIS A 257 0.22 -21.16 8.46
N ARG A 258 0.85 -21.95 9.31
CA ARG A 258 0.57 -22.04 10.75
C ARG A 258 1.80 -22.43 11.60
#